data_a6efd09057d489f854c28153c92e5796
#
_entry.id   a6efd09057d489f854c28153c92e5796
#
_cell.length_a   1.000
_cell.length_b   1.000
_cell.length_c   1.000
_cell.angle_alpha   90.00
_cell.angle_beta   90.00
_cell.angle_gamma   90.00
#
_symmetry.space_group_name_H-M   'P 1'
#
loop_
_entity.id
_entity.type
_entity.pdbx_description
1 polymer ?
#
loop_
_entity_poly.entity_id
_entity_poly.type
_entity_poly.pdbx_seq_one_letter_code
_entity_poly.pdbx_strand_id
1 'polypeptide(L)'
;MFKTVGASAIISYNNKYIFEIQKSDKWNYNSSGEIEIGIGCIGGTIENSETPLETLQREVLEEISTNIEIIKWDHPFTVTSDLNVYDINPKNESRNLFFHWFGTKEPYRKCRICVFLGKVIGDPFPDDLLGVLITDIKLLMECLENDFSLNQCLEKGMKIISKEEIPLKAKIKEVGTVKTIRELYKNHKRRIKHLLK
;
A
#
# COMPACT_ATOMS: atom_id res chain seq x y z
N MET A 1 -4.08 9.90 -23.53
CA MET A 1 -3.61 8.57 -23.15
C MET A 1 -3.05 8.66 -21.73
N PHE A 2 -3.37 7.71 -20.82
CA PHE A 2 -2.76 7.67 -19.49
C PHE A 2 -1.38 7.04 -19.57
N LYS A 3 -0.41 7.63 -18.87
CA LYS A 3 0.94 7.06 -18.73
C LYS A 3 1.00 6.24 -17.44
N THR A 4 1.38 4.97 -17.51
CA THR A 4 1.67 4.18 -16.32
C THR A 4 3.00 4.65 -15.75
N VAL A 5 2.98 5.08 -14.49
CA VAL A 5 4.13 5.71 -13.83
C VAL A 5 4.65 4.90 -12.64
N GLY A 6 3.91 3.90 -12.18
CA GLY A 6 4.31 3.10 -11.04
C GLY A 6 3.48 1.83 -10.87
N ALA A 7 3.96 0.99 -9.98
CA ALA A 7 3.32 -0.22 -9.52
C ALA A 7 3.37 -0.32 -8.00
N SER A 8 2.36 -0.94 -7.39
CA SER A 8 2.28 -1.17 -5.96
C SER A 8 1.55 -2.48 -5.69
N ALA A 9 1.68 -3.05 -4.50
CA ALA A 9 0.94 -4.25 -4.14
C ALA A 9 0.43 -4.24 -2.70
N ILE A 10 -0.72 -4.90 -2.51
CA ILE A 10 -1.22 -5.32 -1.21
C ILE A 10 -0.68 -6.73 -0.98
N ILE A 11 0.30 -6.86 -0.10
CA ILE A 11 1.09 -8.07 0.07
C ILE A 11 0.68 -8.79 1.35
N SER A 12 0.27 -10.06 1.22
CA SER A 12 -0.08 -10.92 2.35
C SER A 12 1.14 -11.68 2.89
N TYR A 13 1.19 -11.82 4.22
CA TYR A 13 2.19 -12.56 4.97
C TYR A 13 1.56 -13.13 6.25
N ASN A 14 1.60 -14.44 6.44
CA ASN A 14 1.08 -15.12 7.64
C ASN A 14 -0.34 -14.67 8.04
N ASN A 15 -1.28 -14.67 7.08
CA ASN A 15 -2.68 -14.22 7.23
C ASN A 15 -2.86 -12.75 7.64
N LYS A 16 -1.83 -11.93 7.49
CA LYS A 16 -1.84 -10.48 7.65
C LYS A 16 -1.33 -9.82 6.38
N TYR A 17 -1.18 -8.50 6.40
CA TYR A 17 -0.65 -7.71 5.30
C TYR A 17 0.56 -6.91 5.75
N ILE A 18 1.48 -6.68 4.82
CA ILE A 18 2.70 -5.90 5.02
C ILE A 18 2.47 -4.50 4.44
N PHE A 19 2.87 -3.50 5.20
CA PHE A 19 2.84 -2.09 4.80
C PHE A 19 4.20 -1.45 5.03
N GLU A 20 4.61 -0.58 4.12
CA GLU A 20 5.79 0.28 4.27
C GLU A 20 5.58 1.26 5.44
N ILE A 21 6.62 1.44 6.24
CA ILE A 21 6.77 2.58 7.15
C ILE A 21 7.70 3.57 6.45
N GLN A 22 7.20 4.76 6.12
CA GLN A 22 7.99 5.77 5.41
C GLN A 22 9.25 6.17 6.16
N LYS A 23 10.33 6.45 5.41
CA LYS A 23 11.60 6.96 5.91
C LYS A 23 11.41 8.29 6.66
N SER A 24 12.30 8.58 7.60
CA SER A 24 12.17 9.72 8.51
C SER A 24 12.21 11.09 7.81
N ASP A 25 12.82 11.20 6.65
CA ASP A 25 12.82 12.40 5.81
C ASP A 25 11.43 12.75 5.23
N LYS A 26 10.50 11.80 5.25
CA LYS A 26 9.11 11.97 4.79
C LYS A 26 8.10 12.14 5.95
N TRP A 27 8.56 12.15 7.20
CA TRP A 27 7.67 12.35 8.34
C TRP A 27 7.18 13.79 8.44
N ASN A 28 5.93 13.96 8.81
CA ASN A 28 5.37 15.27 9.07
C ASN A 28 5.47 15.60 10.57
N TYR A 29 5.71 16.86 10.85
CA TYR A 29 5.70 17.40 12.21
C TYR A 29 4.58 18.45 12.26
N ASN A 30 3.58 18.20 13.09
CA ASN A 30 2.52 19.18 13.25
C ASN A 30 2.98 20.37 14.14
N SER A 31 2.13 21.39 14.28
CA SER A 31 2.46 22.59 15.05
C SER A 31 2.65 22.34 16.57
N SER A 32 2.17 21.22 17.09
CA SER A 32 2.38 20.77 18.48
C SER A 32 3.64 19.92 18.65
N GLY A 33 4.38 19.65 17.57
CA GLY A 33 5.58 18.80 17.58
C GLY A 33 5.27 17.31 17.58
N GLU A 34 4.02 16.89 17.34
CA GLU A 34 3.68 15.48 17.15
C GLU A 34 4.17 15.01 15.79
N ILE A 35 4.71 13.79 15.76
CA ILE A 35 5.21 13.14 14.56
C ILE A 35 4.08 12.36 13.89
N GLU A 36 3.91 12.54 12.59
CA GLU A 36 3.03 11.72 11.75
C GLU A 36 3.88 10.88 10.79
N ILE A 37 3.72 9.57 10.84
CA ILE A 37 4.43 8.58 10.02
C ILE A 37 3.50 8.05 8.94
N GLY A 38 3.91 8.16 7.68
CA GLY A 38 3.17 7.60 6.56
C GLY A 38 3.25 6.08 6.51
N ILE A 39 2.09 5.43 6.34
CA ILE A 39 1.97 3.99 6.10
C ILE A 39 1.51 3.79 4.66
N GLY A 40 2.37 3.15 3.86
CA GLY A 40 2.18 2.90 2.42
C GLY A 40 2.09 1.40 2.08
N CYS A 41 1.80 1.11 0.82
CA CYS A 41 2.02 -0.23 0.26
C CYS A 41 3.38 -0.27 -0.43
N ILE A 42 4.00 -1.45 -0.44
CA ILE A 42 5.25 -1.74 -1.16
C ILE A 42 5.08 -1.45 -2.65
N GLY A 43 6.07 -0.79 -3.26
CA GLY A 43 6.09 -0.48 -4.68
C GLY A 43 6.71 0.88 -5.01
N GLY A 44 6.90 1.15 -6.29
CA GLY A 44 7.60 2.35 -6.72
C GLY A 44 7.32 2.79 -8.15
N THR A 45 8.23 3.60 -8.67
CA THR A 45 8.15 4.21 -9.99
C THR A 45 8.70 3.28 -11.06
N ILE A 46 8.06 3.26 -12.23
CA ILE A 46 8.55 2.51 -13.41
C ILE A 46 9.85 3.14 -13.90
N GLU A 47 10.89 2.34 -14.02
CA GLU A 47 12.20 2.70 -14.53
C GLU A 47 12.51 1.99 -15.85
N ASN A 48 13.35 2.60 -16.68
CA ASN A 48 14.00 1.98 -17.85
C ASN A 48 13.09 1.08 -18.73
N SER A 49 11.86 1.49 -18.99
CA SER A 49 10.91 0.71 -19.82
C SER A 49 10.41 -0.58 -19.17
N GLU A 50 10.51 -0.73 -17.86
CA GLU A 50 9.91 -1.84 -17.12
C GLU A 50 8.41 -1.93 -17.36
N THR A 51 7.89 -3.14 -17.33
CA THR A 51 6.46 -3.36 -17.13
C THR A 51 6.09 -3.11 -15.66
N PRO A 52 4.83 -2.81 -15.35
CA PRO A 52 4.39 -2.64 -13.96
C PRO A 52 4.71 -3.84 -13.05
N LEU A 53 4.72 -5.04 -13.62
CA LEU A 53 5.02 -6.26 -12.85
C LEU A 53 6.52 -6.37 -12.56
N GLU A 54 7.38 -6.07 -13.53
CA GLU A 54 8.84 -6.04 -13.33
C GLU A 54 9.22 -4.97 -12.29
N THR A 55 8.64 -3.77 -12.39
CA THR A 55 8.81 -2.73 -11.37
C THR A 55 8.45 -3.25 -9.98
N LEU A 56 7.27 -3.87 -9.84
CA LEU A 56 6.85 -4.38 -8.54
C LEU A 56 7.79 -5.46 -8.01
N GLN A 57 8.28 -6.39 -8.85
CA GLN A 57 9.21 -7.43 -8.44
C GLN A 57 10.55 -6.86 -7.97
N ARG A 58 11.07 -5.85 -8.68
CA ARG A 58 12.29 -5.13 -8.28
C ARG A 58 12.09 -4.43 -6.93
N GLU A 59 11.04 -3.61 -6.79
CA GLU A 59 10.76 -2.86 -5.56
C GLU A 59 10.57 -3.79 -4.34
N VAL A 60 9.85 -4.90 -4.50
CA VAL A 60 9.69 -5.88 -3.41
C VAL A 60 11.04 -6.45 -2.97
N LEU A 61 11.92 -6.76 -3.93
CA LEU A 61 13.24 -7.28 -3.61
C LEU A 61 14.11 -6.22 -2.92
N GLU A 62 14.09 -4.98 -3.39
CA GLU A 62 14.85 -3.87 -2.84
C GLU A 62 14.30 -3.42 -1.47
N GLU A 63 12.99 -3.35 -1.32
CA GLU A 63 12.36 -2.81 -0.11
C GLU A 63 12.28 -3.81 1.05
N ILE A 64 12.00 -5.11 0.76
CA ILE A 64 11.77 -6.13 1.80
C ILE A 64 12.57 -7.43 1.60
N SER A 65 13.60 -7.42 0.77
CA SER A 65 14.59 -8.51 0.57
C SER A 65 13.98 -9.89 0.33
N THR A 66 12.82 -9.96 -0.35
CA THR A 66 12.15 -11.21 -0.64
C THR A 66 11.43 -11.16 -2.00
N ASN A 67 10.83 -12.28 -2.39
CA ASN A 67 10.01 -12.36 -3.60
C ASN A 67 8.53 -12.45 -3.24
N ILE A 68 7.67 -12.17 -4.23
CA ILE A 68 6.23 -12.35 -4.10
C ILE A 68 5.69 -13.25 -5.20
N GLU A 69 4.68 -14.03 -4.84
CA GLU A 69 3.76 -14.66 -5.76
C GLU A 69 2.59 -13.71 -6.03
N ILE A 70 2.31 -13.41 -7.31
CA ILE A 70 1.18 -12.57 -7.68
C ILE A 70 -0.10 -13.40 -7.67
N ILE A 71 -1.08 -12.92 -6.94
CA ILE A 71 -2.40 -13.53 -6.82
C ILE A 71 -3.25 -13.07 -8.01
N LYS A 72 -3.76 -14.02 -8.80
CA LYS A 72 -4.67 -13.73 -9.91
C LYS A 72 -5.98 -13.12 -9.40
N TRP A 73 -6.45 -12.12 -10.13
CA TRP A 73 -7.70 -11.44 -9.83
C TRP A 73 -8.55 -11.26 -11.09
N ASP A 74 -9.77 -11.78 -11.08
CA ASP A 74 -10.62 -11.84 -12.27
C ASP A 74 -11.57 -10.63 -12.43
N HIS A 75 -11.61 -9.74 -11.44
CA HIS A 75 -12.52 -8.60 -11.42
C HIS A 75 -11.78 -7.27 -11.18
N PRO A 76 -10.83 -6.90 -12.06
CA PRO A 76 -10.11 -5.65 -11.90
C PRO A 76 -11.07 -4.45 -12.02
N PHE A 77 -10.69 -3.35 -11.39
CA PHE A 77 -11.46 -2.12 -11.42
C PHE A 77 -10.54 -0.90 -11.44
N THR A 78 -11.11 0.26 -11.66
CA THR A 78 -10.39 1.54 -11.62
C THR A 78 -10.85 2.35 -10.43
N VAL A 79 -9.92 3.01 -9.77
CA VAL A 79 -10.16 4.04 -8.76
C VAL A 79 -9.51 5.33 -9.24
N THR A 80 -10.25 6.42 -9.28
CA THR A 80 -9.68 7.73 -9.61
C THR A 80 -9.18 8.47 -8.37
N SER A 81 -8.35 9.48 -8.54
CA SER A 81 -7.92 10.37 -7.43
C SER A 81 -9.10 11.12 -6.78
N ASP A 82 -10.25 11.22 -7.45
CA ASP A 82 -11.50 11.73 -6.90
C ASP A 82 -12.35 10.62 -6.26
N LEU A 83 -11.77 9.43 -6.06
CA LEU A 83 -12.34 8.27 -5.36
C LEU A 83 -13.57 7.64 -6.06
N ASN A 84 -13.78 7.93 -7.33
CA ASN A 84 -14.79 7.21 -8.13
C ASN A 84 -14.25 5.83 -8.51
N VAL A 85 -15.13 4.81 -8.48
CA VAL A 85 -14.79 3.42 -8.79
C VAL A 85 -15.56 2.96 -10.02
N TYR A 86 -14.85 2.39 -10.99
CA TYR A 86 -15.40 1.91 -12.27
C TYR A 86 -14.98 0.47 -12.53
N ASP A 87 -15.88 -0.35 -13.05
CA ASP A 87 -15.52 -1.69 -13.52
C ASP A 87 -14.70 -1.62 -14.80
N ILE A 88 -13.73 -2.52 -14.91
CA ILE A 88 -12.92 -2.69 -16.13
C ILE A 88 -13.36 -3.98 -16.80
N ASN A 89 -13.38 -3.99 -18.14
CA ASN A 89 -13.57 -5.23 -18.89
C ASN A 89 -12.31 -6.10 -18.73
N PRO A 90 -12.38 -7.26 -18.07
CA PRO A 90 -11.22 -8.10 -17.79
C PRO A 90 -10.53 -8.67 -19.04
N LYS A 91 -11.20 -8.63 -20.21
CA LYS A 91 -10.59 -9.06 -21.48
C LYS A 91 -9.48 -8.14 -21.98
N ASN A 92 -9.47 -6.90 -21.52
CA ASN A 92 -8.55 -5.86 -21.98
C ASN A 92 -7.40 -5.59 -21.00
N GLU A 93 -7.36 -6.30 -19.85
CA GLU A 93 -6.38 -6.07 -18.79
C GLU A 93 -5.69 -7.36 -18.35
N SER A 94 -4.55 -7.20 -17.70
CA SER A 94 -3.83 -8.34 -17.10
C SER A 94 -4.69 -9.01 -16.02
N ARG A 95 -4.81 -10.34 -16.05
CA ARG A 95 -5.46 -11.14 -15.01
C ARG A 95 -4.77 -11.05 -13.63
N ASN A 96 -3.65 -10.37 -13.56
CA ASN A 96 -2.89 -10.18 -12.32
C ASN A 96 -3.22 -8.85 -11.64
N LEU A 97 -3.90 -7.92 -12.34
CA LEU A 97 -4.22 -6.60 -11.84
C LEU A 97 -5.37 -6.67 -10.83
N PHE A 98 -5.17 -6.04 -9.67
CA PHE A 98 -6.24 -5.83 -8.70
C PHE A 98 -7.04 -4.58 -9.04
N PHE A 99 -6.39 -3.43 -9.15
CA PHE A 99 -7.01 -2.21 -9.67
C PHE A 99 -5.99 -1.25 -10.29
N HIS A 100 -6.49 -0.34 -11.12
CA HIS A 100 -5.75 0.87 -11.51
C HIS A 100 -6.13 2.04 -10.62
N TRP A 101 -5.14 2.79 -10.18
CA TRP A 101 -5.37 4.14 -9.69
C TRP A 101 -5.07 5.15 -10.80
N PHE A 102 -5.97 6.11 -11.02
CA PHE A 102 -5.82 7.16 -12.02
C PHE A 102 -5.83 8.55 -11.40
N GLY A 103 -4.81 9.34 -11.73
CA GLY A 103 -4.77 10.75 -11.41
C GLY A 103 -5.67 11.57 -12.36
N THR A 104 -6.62 12.31 -11.78
CA THR A 104 -7.56 13.19 -12.51
C THR A 104 -7.14 14.65 -12.41
N LYS A 105 -6.33 15.03 -11.43
CA LYS A 105 -5.87 16.40 -11.13
C LYS A 105 -4.34 16.48 -11.06
N GLU A 106 -3.82 17.67 -11.25
CA GLU A 106 -2.40 17.94 -11.07
C GLU A 106 -1.96 17.67 -9.60
N PRO A 107 -0.72 17.23 -9.37
CA PRO A 107 0.34 16.97 -10.36
C PRO A 107 0.25 15.61 -11.06
N TYR A 108 -0.70 14.75 -10.66
CA TYR A 108 -0.83 13.36 -11.13
C TYR A 108 -1.78 13.20 -12.32
N ARG A 109 -2.20 14.29 -12.96
CA ARG A 109 -3.12 14.24 -14.09
C ARG A 109 -2.58 13.34 -15.20
N LYS A 110 -3.43 12.39 -15.65
CA LYS A 110 -3.09 11.37 -16.65
C LYS A 110 -2.05 10.33 -16.21
N CYS A 111 -1.67 10.31 -14.92
CA CYS A 111 -0.87 9.23 -14.37
C CYS A 111 -1.73 8.01 -14.03
N ARG A 112 -1.16 6.83 -14.22
CA ARG A 112 -1.75 5.55 -13.81
C ARG A 112 -0.77 4.79 -12.94
N ILE A 113 -1.26 4.22 -11.82
CA ILE A 113 -0.53 3.26 -11.00
C ILE A 113 -1.26 1.93 -11.08
N CYS A 114 -0.53 0.85 -11.32
CA CYS A 114 -1.05 -0.51 -11.31
C CYS A 114 -0.91 -1.10 -9.91
N VAL A 115 -2.02 -1.58 -9.33
CA VAL A 115 -2.02 -2.19 -7.99
C VAL A 115 -2.34 -3.66 -8.10
N PHE A 116 -1.50 -4.49 -7.48
CA PHE A 116 -1.56 -5.95 -7.50
C PHE A 116 -1.90 -6.52 -6.13
N LEU A 117 -2.29 -7.80 -6.11
CA LEU A 117 -2.32 -8.61 -4.90
C LEU A 117 -1.12 -9.55 -4.92
N GLY A 118 -0.41 -9.65 -3.82
CA GLY A 118 0.76 -10.52 -3.70
C GLY A 118 0.77 -11.32 -2.39
N LYS A 119 1.56 -12.37 -2.40
CA LYS A 119 1.91 -13.15 -1.22
C LYS A 119 3.42 -13.27 -1.13
N VAL A 120 3.98 -12.98 0.03
CA VAL A 120 5.43 -13.12 0.28
C VAL A 120 5.87 -14.59 0.16
N ILE A 121 7.04 -14.79 -0.45
CA ILE A 121 7.75 -16.08 -0.50
C ILE A 121 8.95 -15.98 0.45
N GLY A 122 8.81 -16.51 1.66
CA GLY A 122 9.82 -16.40 2.73
C GLY A 122 9.50 -15.35 3.77
N ASP A 123 10.50 -14.93 4.51
CA ASP A 123 10.37 -13.93 5.57
C ASP A 123 10.80 -12.54 5.06
N PRO A 124 9.95 -11.52 5.19
CA PRO A 124 10.26 -10.17 4.77
C PRO A 124 11.25 -9.52 5.75
N PHE A 125 12.25 -8.86 5.20
CA PHE A 125 13.19 -8.05 5.96
C PHE A 125 13.30 -6.66 5.31
N PRO A 126 13.03 -5.54 6.02
CA PRO A 126 13.15 -4.22 5.45
C PRO A 126 14.61 -3.93 5.08
N ASP A 127 14.86 -3.70 3.76
CA ASP A 127 16.20 -3.40 3.26
C ASP A 127 16.32 -1.92 2.88
N ASP A 128 15.67 -1.46 1.84
CA ASP A 128 15.62 -0.01 1.54
C ASP A 128 14.57 0.75 2.35
N LEU A 129 13.69 0.06 3.07
CA LEU A 129 12.71 0.68 3.96
C LEU A 129 13.28 0.90 5.37
N LEU A 130 12.73 1.88 6.09
CA LEU A 130 12.94 2.06 7.51
C LEU A 130 12.41 0.86 8.31
N GLY A 131 11.24 0.36 7.91
CA GLY A 131 10.58 -0.77 8.51
C GLY A 131 9.30 -1.15 7.80
N VAL A 132 8.72 -2.26 8.22
CA VAL A 132 7.39 -2.72 7.77
C VAL A 132 6.46 -2.91 8.95
N LEU A 133 5.20 -2.55 8.74
CA LEU A 133 4.08 -2.79 9.64
C LEU A 133 3.33 -4.03 9.16
N ILE A 134 3.09 -5.00 10.05
CA ILE A 134 2.35 -6.24 9.74
C ILE A 134 1.04 -6.23 10.52
N THR A 135 -0.07 -6.22 9.81
CA THR A 135 -1.40 -6.12 10.41
C THR A 135 -2.48 -6.65 9.47
N ASP A 136 -3.68 -6.86 9.98
CA ASP A 136 -4.86 -7.03 9.13
C ASP A 136 -5.46 -5.67 8.73
N ILE A 137 -6.22 -5.66 7.62
CA ILE A 137 -6.81 -4.42 7.09
C ILE A 137 -7.79 -3.79 8.08
N LYS A 138 -8.56 -4.57 8.82
CA LYS A 138 -9.56 -4.03 9.76
C LYS A 138 -8.89 -3.27 10.89
N LEU A 139 -7.84 -3.85 11.47
CA LEU A 139 -7.09 -3.20 12.55
C LEU A 139 -6.36 -1.96 12.03
N LEU A 140 -5.79 -1.99 10.82
CA LEU A 140 -5.19 -0.80 10.21
C LEU A 140 -6.22 0.33 10.07
N MET A 141 -7.41 0.02 9.53
CA MET A 141 -8.47 1.02 9.36
C MET A 141 -8.96 1.56 10.70
N GLU A 142 -9.13 0.71 11.72
CA GLU A 142 -9.49 1.12 13.07
C GLU A 142 -8.46 2.12 13.65
N CYS A 143 -7.18 1.82 13.52
CA CYS A 143 -6.12 2.68 14.03
C CYS A 143 -6.06 4.04 13.31
N LEU A 144 -6.25 4.04 11.99
CA LEU A 144 -6.29 5.26 11.18
C LEU A 144 -7.56 6.11 11.44
N GLU A 145 -8.69 5.48 11.76
CA GLU A 145 -9.94 6.19 12.07
C GLU A 145 -9.93 6.84 13.44
N ASN A 146 -9.28 6.21 14.42
CA ASN A 146 -9.20 6.70 15.79
C ASN A 146 -7.93 7.52 16.07
N ASP A 147 -7.12 7.78 15.06
CA ASP A 147 -5.88 8.57 15.17
C ASP A 147 -4.95 8.05 16.28
N PHE A 148 -4.83 6.71 16.37
CA PHE A 148 -3.99 6.06 17.39
C PHE A 148 -2.50 6.30 17.15
N SER A 149 -1.75 6.41 18.25
CA SER A 149 -0.29 6.36 18.17
C SER A 149 0.19 4.97 17.78
N LEU A 150 1.41 4.89 17.28
CA LEU A 150 2.01 3.63 16.90
C LEU A 150 2.04 2.64 18.07
N ASN A 151 2.33 3.10 19.29
CA ASN A 151 2.27 2.27 20.50
C ASN A 151 0.88 1.63 20.70
N GLN A 152 -0.17 2.45 20.61
CA GLN A 152 -1.54 1.94 20.74
C GLN A 152 -1.91 0.93 19.66
N CYS A 153 -1.39 1.13 18.43
CA CYS A 153 -1.57 0.17 17.34
C CYS A 153 -0.88 -1.17 17.63
N LEU A 154 0.34 -1.13 18.21
CA LEU A 154 1.08 -2.33 18.61
C LEU A 154 0.39 -3.08 19.76
N GLU A 155 -0.12 -2.38 20.76
CA GLU A 155 -0.90 -2.96 21.86
C GLU A 155 -2.16 -3.68 21.36
N LYS A 156 -2.74 -3.25 20.24
CA LYS A 156 -3.86 -3.91 19.57
C LYS A 156 -3.48 -5.10 18.68
N GLY A 157 -2.20 -5.41 18.57
CA GLY A 157 -1.71 -6.61 17.87
C GLY A 157 -1.09 -6.38 16.49
N MET A 158 -0.83 -5.14 16.09
CA MET A 158 0.09 -4.86 14.99
C MET A 158 1.51 -5.30 15.36
N LYS A 159 2.33 -5.59 14.35
CA LYS A 159 3.75 -5.92 14.53
C LYS A 159 4.59 -5.03 13.64
N ILE A 160 5.79 -4.72 14.09
CA ILE A 160 6.80 -3.99 13.32
C ILE A 160 8.04 -4.87 13.18
N ILE A 161 8.64 -4.83 12.00
CA ILE A 161 10.03 -5.22 11.75
C ILE A 161 10.72 -3.96 11.24
N SER A 162 11.75 -3.48 11.91
CA SER A 162 12.46 -2.25 11.54
C SER A 162 13.95 -2.37 11.74
N LYS A 163 14.71 -1.63 10.95
CA LYS A 163 16.18 -1.52 11.08
C LYS A 163 16.59 -0.46 12.11
N GLU A 164 15.72 0.51 12.33
CA GLU A 164 15.98 1.65 13.20
C GLU A 164 14.83 1.82 14.20
N GLU A 165 15.09 2.61 15.23
CA GLU A 165 14.05 2.94 16.21
C GLU A 165 12.99 3.87 15.60
N ILE A 166 11.72 3.50 15.81
CA ILE A 166 10.58 4.27 15.33
C ILE A 166 9.88 4.92 16.52
N PRO A 167 9.56 6.22 16.48
CA PRO A 167 8.91 6.92 17.59
C PRO A 167 7.54 6.32 17.91
N LEU A 168 7.41 5.61 19.01
CA LEU A 168 6.17 4.92 19.39
C LEU A 168 4.99 5.86 19.69
N LYS A 169 5.26 7.13 20.00
CA LYS A 169 4.24 8.18 20.20
C LYS A 169 3.74 8.78 18.89
N ALA A 170 4.41 8.50 17.77
CA ALA A 170 4.00 9.03 16.48
C ALA A 170 2.60 8.52 16.09
N LYS A 171 1.84 9.37 15.40
CA LYS A 171 0.58 9.00 14.76
C LYS A 171 0.85 8.32 13.43
N ILE A 172 0.04 7.33 13.07
CA ILE A 172 0.11 6.74 11.74
C ILE A 172 -0.86 7.44 10.79
N LYS A 173 -0.42 7.66 9.55
CA LYS A 173 -1.25 8.26 8.49
C LYS A 173 -1.16 7.42 7.23
N GLU A 174 -2.27 7.31 6.53
CA GLU A 174 -2.30 6.61 5.24
C GLU A 174 -1.64 7.44 4.14
N VAL A 175 -0.80 6.78 3.31
CA VAL A 175 -0.22 7.37 2.10
C VAL A 175 -0.43 6.47 0.89
N GLY A 176 -0.34 7.03 -0.31
CA GLY A 176 -0.40 6.30 -1.56
C GLY A 176 -1.59 5.33 -1.66
N THR A 177 -1.28 4.08 -1.93
CA THR A 177 -2.28 3.02 -2.12
C THR A 177 -3.10 2.74 -0.86
N VAL A 178 -2.54 2.92 0.35
CA VAL A 178 -3.30 2.74 1.62
C VAL A 178 -4.44 3.74 1.74
N LYS A 179 -4.24 4.98 1.27
CA LYS A 179 -5.32 5.98 1.21
C LYS A 179 -6.49 5.49 0.34
N THR A 180 -6.18 4.89 -0.80
CA THR A 180 -7.21 4.30 -1.67
C THR A 180 -7.92 3.12 -1.00
N ILE A 181 -7.17 2.23 -0.32
CA ILE A 181 -7.76 1.10 0.44
C ILE A 181 -8.70 1.60 1.53
N ARG A 182 -8.33 2.67 2.25
CA ARG A 182 -9.19 3.27 3.30
C ARG A 182 -10.52 3.76 2.72
N GLU A 183 -10.49 4.41 1.57
CA GLU A 183 -11.71 4.86 0.90
C GLU A 183 -12.57 3.69 0.40
N LEU A 184 -11.94 2.67 -0.16
CA LEU A 184 -12.64 1.43 -0.53
C LEU A 184 -13.24 0.73 0.69
N TYR A 185 -12.55 0.75 1.83
CA TYR A 185 -13.06 0.20 3.09
C TYR A 185 -14.30 0.94 3.59
N LYS A 186 -14.31 2.26 3.49
CA LYS A 186 -15.46 3.09 3.90
C LYS A 186 -16.66 2.95 2.97
N ASN A 187 -16.44 3.06 1.67
CA ASN A 187 -17.49 3.31 0.69
C ASN A 187 -17.78 2.13 -0.24
N HIS A 188 -16.82 1.20 -0.38
CA HIS A 188 -16.88 0.11 -1.36
C HIS A 188 -16.40 -1.24 -0.78
N LYS A 189 -16.74 -1.56 0.46
CA LYS A 189 -16.29 -2.80 1.17
C LYS A 189 -16.42 -4.08 0.35
N ARG A 190 -17.44 -4.16 -0.52
CA ARG A 190 -17.64 -5.35 -1.37
C ARG A 190 -16.46 -5.61 -2.31
N ARG A 191 -15.76 -4.55 -2.79
CA ARG A 191 -14.60 -4.65 -3.69
C ARG A 191 -13.39 -5.27 -3.02
N ILE A 192 -13.24 -5.06 -1.72
CA ILE A 192 -12.10 -5.52 -0.94
C ILE A 192 -12.47 -6.58 0.12
N LYS A 193 -13.68 -7.17 0.04
CA LYS A 193 -14.15 -8.13 1.06
C LYS A 193 -13.20 -9.31 1.30
N HIS A 194 -12.44 -9.70 0.27
CA HIS A 194 -11.45 -10.77 0.35
C HIS A 194 -10.21 -10.39 1.19
N LEU A 195 -9.91 -9.09 1.30
CA LEU A 195 -8.85 -8.56 2.16
C LEU A 195 -9.26 -8.44 3.64
N LEU A 196 -10.54 -8.66 3.95
CA LEU A 196 -11.13 -8.46 5.28
C LEU A 196 -11.40 -9.77 6.02
N LYS A 197 -10.94 -10.90 5.47
CA LYS A 197 -11.15 -12.24 6.02
C LYS A 197 -10.18 -12.60 7.13
#